data_06a8cb6b91ee9e8b4c2655f2cbcd6c62
#
_entry.id   06a8cb6b91ee9e8b4c2655f2cbcd6c62
#
_cell.length_a   1.000
_cell.length_b   1.000
_cell.length_c   1.000
_cell.angle_alpha   90.00
_cell.angle_beta   90.00
_cell.angle_gamma   90.00
#
_symmetry.space_group_name_H-M   'P 1'
#
loop_
_entity.id
_entity.type
_entity.pdbx_description
1 polymer ?
#
loop_
_entity_poly.entity_id
_entity_poly.type
_entity_poly.pdbx_seq_one_letter_code
_entity_poly.pdbx_strand_id
1 'polypeptide(L)'
;ESFRIGLFNARSVGTDEKRTEIKEFVTDQAIDILFLTETWLRPSDDEIKCTDLTPSGYTVNSFARNSRGGGIAVLAKNSVAHRITYTSKFTFNHTSFELVHVTLVLHNQTVNFFCIYRPPPSRKNKLSFTLFLEEFPNLLDFSNSITGKTIILGDFNLHFDQPNSPDVSKILDSIQMFDLMQTVDKPTHRCGHILDWILHRRDDDILRTTHVSHQLTSDHFTIVCDLDLFVPSPPPTFMCKRKLSSIDNCKLMQDIKQCLDSAVIFTAAQLDSVLRSLLDKHAPVNNCKVSDKKCAPWYNNISETLRAAKISRRKAERRWRSTGLTIDKEIYDSTKKAVTTIVHNAKCAYYSAKIAESSNTKQLFSITDKLMARHSRTPLPTKHLKELPELFSNFFCNKVQTIRDHLDKRLSVADQDSPYAHDNQFSGCPFNSFTPISENSLRKIILQCAPKTCELDAIPTSLFFECLDAILPTLTVVVNHSLLTGEFPLIFKTAIVKPLLKKTSLDSEDLKNYRPVSNLSFMSKVLEKVVLSQILQHINCNKLLSDFQSAYRPHHSTETALLKVT
;
A
#
# COMPACT_ATOMS: atom_id res chain seq x y z
N GLU A 1 -26.45 0.25 -11.55
CA GLU A 1 -26.42 -0.65 -10.35
C GLU A 1 -26.72 0.22 -9.14
N SER A 2 -27.60 -0.22 -8.22
CA SER A 2 -27.88 0.46 -6.97
C SER A 2 -26.66 0.45 -6.06
N PHE A 3 -26.41 1.53 -5.33
CA PHE A 3 -25.35 1.61 -4.33
C PHE A 3 -25.76 0.82 -3.09
N ARG A 4 -24.94 -0.09 -2.64
CA ARG A 4 -25.30 -1.02 -1.58
C ARG A 4 -24.45 -0.86 -0.33
N ILE A 5 -25.09 -0.68 0.82
CA ILE A 5 -24.42 -0.67 2.12
C ILE A 5 -24.80 -1.90 2.95
N GLY A 6 -23.94 -2.28 3.87
CA GLY A 6 -24.19 -3.34 4.85
C GLY A 6 -23.85 -2.89 6.27
N LEU A 7 -24.62 -3.41 7.25
CA LEU A 7 -24.33 -3.27 8.67
C LEU A 7 -24.30 -4.66 9.32
N PHE A 8 -23.27 -4.95 10.09
CA PHE A 8 -23.11 -6.24 10.75
C PHE A 8 -22.36 -6.14 12.08
N ASN A 9 -23.00 -6.57 13.17
CA ASN A 9 -22.30 -6.82 14.42
C ASN A 9 -21.54 -8.16 14.31
N ALA A 10 -20.22 -8.08 14.24
CA ALA A 10 -19.36 -9.23 14.00
C ALA A 10 -19.13 -10.07 15.26
N ARG A 11 -19.30 -9.52 16.46
CA ARG A 11 -18.94 -10.15 17.74
C ARG A 11 -17.54 -10.78 17.74
N SER A 12 -16.60 -10.14 17.13
CA SER A 12 -15.21 -10.50 16.86
C SER A 12 -14.94 -10.95 15.43
N VAL A 13 -13.90 -10.40 14.85
CA VAL A 13 -13.28 -10.85 13.58
C VAL A 13 -11.97 -11.61 13.83
N GLY A 14 -11.83 -12.20 15.03
CA GLY A 14 -10.59 -12.83 15.49
C GLY A 14 -10.19 -14.10 14.72
N THR A 15 -11.15 -14.88 14.21
CA THR A 15 -10.86 -16.14 13.51
C THR A 15 -10.74 -15.97 12.00
N ASP A 16 -9.90 -16.77 11.35
CA ASP A 16 -9.71 -16.77 9.89
C ASP A 16 -11.01 -17.13 9.16
N GLU A 17 -11.79 -18.05 9.72
CA GLU A 17 -13.07 -18.49 9.18
C GLU A 17 -14.04 -17.30 9.08
N LYS A 18 -14.17 -16.53 10.16
CA LYS A 18 -15.07 -15.37 10.20
C LYS A 18 -14.66 -14.29 9.20
N ARG A 19 -13.35 -13.99 9.12
CA ARG A 19 -12.83 -13.03 8.13
C ARG A 19 -13.08 -13.49 6.70
N THR A 20 -12.90 -14.77 6.43
CA THR A 20 -13.20 -15.37 5.12
C THR A 20 -14.68 -15.29 4.78
N GLU A 21 -15.57 -15.58 5.74
CA GLU A 21 -17.02 -15.45 5.56
C GLU A 21 -17.43 -14.01 5.19
N ILE A 22 -16.91 -13.03 5.93
CA ILE A 22 -17.21 -11.61 5.67
C ILE A 22 -16.73 -11.21 4.28
N LYS A 23 -15.51 -11.61 3.87
CA LYS A 23 -15.00 -11.34 2.51
C LYS A 23 -15.91 -11.88 1.42
N GLU A 24 -16.32 -13.13 1.57
CA GLU A 24 -17.20 -13.77 0.59
C GLU A 24 -18.55 -13.12 0.55
N PHE A 25 -19.12 -12.79 1.70
CA PHE A 25 -20.40 -12.09 1.80
C PHE A 25 -20.35 -10.73 1.08
N VAL A 26 -19.34 -9.91 1.37
CA VAL A 26 -19.17 -8.59 0.74
C VAL A 26 -19.06 -8.70 -0.77
N THR A 27 -18.34 -9.71 -1.25
CA THR A 27 -18.13 -9.93 -2.69
C THR A 27 -19.39 -10.49 -3.36
N ASP A 28 -20.03 -11.47 -2.73
CA ASP A 28 -21.21 -12.16 -3.29
C ASP A 28 -22.46 -11.24 -3.30
N GLN A 29 -22.59 -10.34 -2.33
CA GLN A 29 -23.68 -9.36 -2.22
C GLN A 29 -23.34 -8.04 -2.94
N ALA A 30 -22.13 -7.90 -3.50
CA ALA A 30 -21.66 -6.69 -4.18
C ALA A 30 -21.81 -5.42 -3.31
N ILE A 31 -21.47 -5.51 -2.03
CA ILE A 31 -21.61 -4.40 -1.08
C ILE A 31 -20.54 -3.35 -1.38
N ASP A 32 -20.93 -2.07 -1.50
CA ASP A 32 -20.01 -0.97 -1.75
C ASP A 32 -19.36 -0.45 -0.46
N ILE A 33 -20.13 -0.40 0.65
CA ILE A 33 -19.60 -0.08 2.00
C ILE A 33 -20.21 -1.04 3.02
N LEU A 34 -19.37 -1.73 3.79
CA LEU A 34 -19.80 -2.54 4.93
C LEU A 34 -19.33 -1.89 6.24
N PHE A 35 -20.26 -1.65 7.14
CA PHE A 35 -20.01 -1.22 8.51
C PHE A 35 -20.01 -2.43 9.43
N LEU A 36 -18.95 -2.59 10.20
CA LEU A 36 -18.79 -3.65 11.20
C LEU A 36 -18.74 -3.05 12.58
N THR A 37 -19.54 -3.57 13.49
CA THR A 37 -19.47 -3.29 14.91
C THR A 37 -18.94 -4.50 15.67
N GLU A 38 -18.48 -4.33 16.88
CA GLU A 38 -17.88 -5.39 17.70
C GLU A 38 -16.77 -6.18 16.98
N THR A 39 -15.85 -5.49 16.34
CA THR A 39 -14.75 -6.15 15.63
C THR A 39 -13.75 -6.83 16.56
N TRP A 40 -13.61 -6.33 17.79
CA TRP A 40 -12.64 -6.75 18.80
C TRP A 40 -11.20 -6.68 18.32
N LEU A 41 -10.94 -5.84 17.32
CA LEU A 41 -9.60 -5.51 16.86
C LEU A 41 -8.86 -4.69 17.93
N ARG A 42 -7.53 -4.80 17.95
CA ARG A 42 -6.66 -4.04 18.84
C ARG A 42 -5.67 -3.23 18.02
N PRO A 43 -5.27 -2.04 18.47
CA PRO A 43 -4.33 -1.20 17.73
C PRO A 43 -2.99 -1.89 17.37
N SER A 44 -2.52 -2.84 18.17
CA SER A 44 -1.27 -3.59 17.97
C SER A 44 -1.35 -4.72 16.93
N ASP A 45 -2.56 -5.29 16.73
CA ASP A 45 -2.76 -6.52 15.94
C ASP A 45 -3.46 -6.24 14.60
N ASP A 46 -3.83 -5.00 14.35
CA ASP A 46 -4.81 -4.63 13.33
C ASP A 46 -4.36 -4.87 11.88
N GLU A 47 -3.08 -4.66 11.56
CA GLU A 47 -2.63 -4.74 10.15
C GLU A 47 -2.88 -6.13 9.53
N ILE A 48 -2.55 -7.20 10.24
CA ILE A 48 -2.68 -8.57 9.72
C ILE A 48 -4.15 -8.97 9.59
N LYS A 49 -4.93 -8.73 10.64
CA LYS A 49 -6.35 -9.08 10.66
C LYS A 49 -7.16 -8.24 9.70
N CYS A 50 -6.86 -6.93 9.60
CA CYS A 50 -7.47 -6.04 8.62
C CYS A 50 -7.18 -6.46 7.19
N THR A 51 -5.94 -6.84 6.88
CA THR A 51 -5.60 -7.37 5.56
C THR A 51 -6.34 -8.66 5.26
N ASP A 52 -6.37 -9.58 6.23
CA ASP A 52 -7.11 -10.82 6.07
C ASP A 52 -8.63 -10.61 5.99
N LEU A 53 -9.16 -9.54 6.56
CA LEU A 53 -10.57 -9.15 6.48
C LEU A 53 -10.91 -8.51 5.13
N THR A 54 -9.94 -7.91 4.43
CA THR A 54 -10.16 -7.09 3.23
C THR A 54 -10.30 -7.94 1.97
N PRO A 55 -11.44 -7.91 1.25
CA PRO A 55 -11.56 -8.54 -0.07
C PRO A 55 -10.68 -7.84 -1.11
N SER A 56 -10.36 -8.55 -2.20
CA SER A 56 -9.71 -7.93 -3.37
C SER A 56 -10.58 -6.81 -3.94
N GLY A 57 -10.00 -5.63 -4.15
CA GLY A 57 -10.74 -4.47 -4.65
C GLY A 57 -11.44 -3.63 -3.57
N TYR A 58 -11.11 -3.88 -2.29
CA TYR A 58 -11.62 -3.11 -1.15
C TYR A 58 -10.48 -2.56 -0.30
N THR A 59 -10.82 -1.59 0.53
CA THR A 59 -10.00 -1.08 1.63
C THR A 59 -10.74 -1.24 2.93
N VAL A 60 -10.01 -1.35 4.05
CA VAL A 60 -10.56 -1.36 5.39
C VAL A 60 -9.97 -0.24 6.23
N ASN A 61 -10.80 0.43 7.00
CA ASN A 61 -10.38 1.35 8.06
C ASN A 61 -10.94 0.85 9.38
N SER A 62 -10.06 0.66 10.36
CA SER A 62 -10.38 0.15 11.69
C SER A 62 -10.27 1.25 12.72
N PHE A 63 -11.26 1.32 13.61
CA PHE A 63 -11.36 2.24 14.74
C PHE A 63 -11.44 1.41 16.02
N ALA A 64 -10.29 0.81 16.33
CA ALA A 64 -10.14 -0.07 17.48
C ALA A 64 -10.04 0.73 18.77
N ARG A 65 -10.52 0.16 19.87
CA ARG A 65 -10.32 0.70 21.21
C ARG A 65 -9.24 -0.08 21.98
N ASN A 66 -8.65 0.55 23.00
CA ASN A 66 -7.59 -0.08 23.80
C ASN A 66 -8.09 -1.18 24.74
N SER A 67 -9.41 -1.29 24.98
CA SER A 67 -10.01 -2.29 25.87
C SER A 67 -10.55 -3.48 25.08
N ARG A 68 -10.76 -4.61 25.76
CA ARG A 68 -11.36 -5.82 25.16
C ARG A 68 -12.82 -5.58 24.77
N GLY A 69 -13.21 -6.04 23.59
CA GLY A 69 -14.57 -5.92 23.03
C GLY A 69 -14.77 -4.60 22.29
N GLY A 70 -15.89 -4.42 21.58
CA GLY A 70 -16.22 -3.25 20.77
C GLY A 70 -15.34 -3.10 19.53
N GLY A 71 -15.16 -1.87 19.10
CA GLY A 71 -14.44 -1.50 17.89
C GLY A 71 -15.31 -1.50 16.63
N ILE A 72 -15.13 -0.46 15.82
CA ILE A 72 -15.83 -0.28 14.54
C ILE A 72 -14.82 -0.47 13.42
N ALA A 73 -15.22 -1.10 12.30
CA ALA A 73 -14.45 -1.11 11.07
C ALA A 73 -15.36 -0.85 9.87
N VAL A 74 -14.80 -0.20 8.85
CA VAL A 74 -15.50 0.12 7.61
C VAL A 74 -14.73 -0.46 6.44
N LEU A 75 -15.37 -1.35 5.68
CA LEU A 75 -14.85 -1.87 4.43
C LEU A 75 -15.49 -1.11 3.28
N ALA A 76 -14.69 -0.50 2.42
CA ALA A 76 -15.18 0.25 1.27
C ALA A 76 -14.54 -0.27 -0.02
N LYS A 77 -15.36 -0.41 -1.06
CA LYS A 77 -14.90 -0.77 -2.40
C LYS A 77 -13.96 0.31 -2.94
N ASN A 78 -12.87 -0.04 -3.61
CA ASN A 78 -11.86 0.90 -4.08
C ASN A 78 -12.43 1.99 -5.01
N SER A 79 -13.48 1.67 -5.77
CA SER A 79 -14.19 2.63 -6.61
C SER A 79 -14.85 3.78 -5.83
N VAL A 80 -15.06 3.58 -4.53
CA VAL A 80 -15.73 4.51 -3.61
C VAL A 80 -14.77 5.06 -2.56
N ALA A 81 -13.80 4.25 -2.13
CA ALA A 81 -12.91 4.54 -1.00
C ALA A 81 -12.17 5.88 -1.11
N HIS A 82 -11.78 6.29 -2.32
CA HIS A 82 -11.10 7.58 -2.57
C HIS A 82 -12.00 8.81 -2.40
N ARG A 83 -13.32 8.61 -2.24
CA ARG A 83 -14.35 9.66 -2.05
C ARG A 83 -14.84 9.71 -0.61
N ILE A 84 -14.24 8.88 0.27
CA ILE A 84 -14.63 8.75 1.66
C ILE A 84 -13.62 9.45 2.56
N THR A 85 -14.14 10.22 3.50
CA THR A 85 -13.38 10.74 4.65
C THR A 85 -13.94 10.15 5.94
N TYR A 86 -13.06 9.95 6.93
CA TYR A 86 -13.41 9.35 8.21
C TYR A 86 -13.14 10.33 9.35
N THR A 87 -14.10 10.48 10.26
CA THR A 87 -13.97 11.27 11.48
C THR A 87 -14.32 10.39 12.68
N SER A 88 -13.42 10.29 13.65
CA SER A 88 -13.62 9.55 14.90
C SER A 88 -13.41 10.42 16.15
N LYS A 89 -13.08 11.70 15.97
CA LYS A 89 -12.95 12.67 17.06
C LYS A 89 -13.99 13.76 16.88
N PHE A 90 -14.81 13.96 17.91
CA PHE A 90 -15.91 14.91 17.89
C PHE A 90 -15.73 15.96 18.98
N THR A 91 -16.40 17.08 18.84
CA THR A 91 -16.40 18.19 19.81
C THR A 91 -17.35 17.94 21.00
N PHE A 92 -18.23 16.97 20.85
CA PHE A 92 -19.18 16.56 21.89
C PHE A 92 -18.79 15.24 22.56
N ASN A 93 -19.26 15.02 23.77
CA ASN A 93 -19.03 13.79 24.52
C ASN A 93 -19.88 12.64 23.97
N HIS A 94 -19.27 11.48 23.82
CA HIS A 94 -19.90 10.24 23.37
C HIS A 94 -19.28 9.02 24.05
N THR A 95 -19.18 9.06 25.38
CA THR A 95 -18.54 8.00 26.19
C THR A 95 -19.42 6.76 26.34
N SER A 96 -20.75 6.90 26.19
CA SER A 96 -21.71 5.79 26.27
C SER A 96 -21.79 4.93 25.02
N PHE A 97 -21.23 5.38 23.90
CA PHE A 97 -21.19 4.65 22.62
C PHE A 97 -19.93 4.95 21.83
N GLU A 98 -19.55 4.04 20.96
CA GLU A 98 -18.51 4.23 19.97
C GLU A 98 -19.12 4.84 18.71
N LEU A 99 -18.40 5.77 18.06
CA LEU A 99 -18.91 6.52 16.92
C LEU A 99 -17.83 6.69 15.85
N VAL A 100 -18.22 6.44 14.61
CA VAL A 100 -17.42 6.76 13.43
C VAL A 100 -18.32 7.46 12.42
N HIS A 101 -17.93 8.65 12.01
CA HIS A 101 -18.57 9.40 10.93
C HIS A 101 -17.82 9.16 9.63
N VAL A 102 -18.54 8.73 8.61
CA VAL A 102 -18.05 8.43 7.27
C VAL A 102 -18.76 9.38 6.29
N THR A 103 -18.03 10.29 5.69
CA THR A 103 -18.56 11.21 4.69
C THR A 103 -18.21 10.72 3.30
N LEU A 104 -19.21 10.42 2.48
CA LEU A 104 -19.08 10.06 1.08
C LEU A 104 -19.41 11.28 0.22
N VAL A 105 -18.42 11.81 -0.51
CA VAL A 105 -18.59 12.98 -1.40
C VAL A 105 -18.74 12.48 -2.84
N LEU A 106 -19.92 12.69 -3.41
CA LEU A 106 -20.25 12.44 -4.81
C LEU A 106 -20.35 13.76 -5.57
N HIS A 107 -20.41 13.71 -6.91
CA HIS A 107 -20.34 14.92 -7.74
C HIS A 107 -21.43 15.96 -7.39
N ASN A 108 -22.65 15.51 -7.07
CA ASN A 108 -23.81 16.38 -6.82
C ASN A 108 -24.40 16.22 -5.43
N GLN A 109 -23.84 15.37 -4.58
CA GLN A 109 -24.40 15.13 -3.25
C GLN A 109 -23.35 14.59 -2.28
N THR A 110 -23.53 14.91 -1.02
CA THR A 110 -22.76 14.36 0.11
C THR A 110 -23.67 13.47 0.93
N VAL A 111 -23.16 12.32 1.35
CA VAL A 111 -23.88 11.41 2.24
C VAL A 111 -23.01 11.17 3.48
N ASN A 112 -23.61 11.37 4.64
CA ASN A 112 -23.00 11.23 5.93
C ASN A 112 -23.54 9.97 6.59
N PHE A 113 -22.65 9.01 6.89
CA PHE A 113 -22.98 7.81 7.64
C PHE A 113 -22.39 7.92 9.05
N PHE A 114 -23.23 7.76 10.06
CA PHE A 114 -22.81 7.69 11.45
C PHE A 114 -22.96 6.25 11.93
N CYS A 115 -21.84 5.54 12.08
CA CYS A 115 -21.84 4.19 12.59
C CYS A 115 -21.68 4.20 14.10
N ILE A 116 -22.66 3.63 14.81
CA ILE A 116 -22.74 3.59 16.26
C ILE A 116 -22.58 2.16 16.74
N TYR A 117 -21.83 1.97 17.83
CA TYR A 117 -21.88 0.78 18.64
C TYR A 117 -22.09 1.19 20.10
N ARG A 118 -23.25 0.85 20.65
CA ARG A 118 -23.57 1.07 22.07
C ARG A 118 -23.40 -0.25 22.84
N PRO A 119 -22.36 -0.37 23.68
CA PRO A 119 -22.20 -1.57 24.48
C PRO A 119 -23.33 -1.68 25.51
N PRO A 120 -23.82 -2.90 25.80
CA PRO A 120 -24.83 -3.09 26.84
C PRO A 120 -24.30 -2.63 28.19
N PRO A 121 -25.15 -2.04 29.07
CA PRO A 121 -24.76 -1.64 30.40
C PRO A 121 -24.24 -2.84 31.22
N SER A 122 -23.12 -2.66 31.91
CA SER A 122 -22.56 -3.69 32.78
C SER A 122 -21.88 -3.07 34.01
N ARG A 123 -21.73 -3.84 35.07
CA ARG A 123 -21.01 -3.40 36.28
C ARG A 123 -19.54 -3.03 35.99
N LYS A 124 -18.95 -3.57 34.91
CA LYS A 124 -17.55 -3.33 34.51
C LYS A 124 -17.39 -2.04 33.74
N ASN A 125 -18.29 -1.72 32.81
CA ASN A 125 -18.17 -0.55 31.94
C ASN A 125 -18.76 0.73 32.56
N LYS A 126 -19.54 0.60 33.66
CA LYS A 126 -20.20 1.71 34.36
C LYS A 126 -21.08 2.60 33.48
N LEU A 127 -21.44 2.12 32.29
CA LEU A 127 -22.31 2.86 31.38
C LEU A 127 -23.76 2.75 31.86
N SER A 128 -24.47 3.86 31.84
CA SER A 128 -25.89 3.94 32.16
C SER A 128 -26.69 4.32 30.91
N PHE A 129 -27.94 3.93 30.91
CA PHE A 129 -28.87 4.38 29.89
C PHE A 129 -29.11 5.90 29.96
N THR A 130 -29.12 6.48 31.15
CA THR A 130 -29.25 7.91 31.38
C THR A 130 -28.15 8.70 30.67
N LEU A 131 -26.89 8.23 30.74
CA LEU A 131 -25.78 8.85 30.03
C LEU A 131 -25.98 8.82 28.52
N PHE A 132 -26.48 7.71 27.97
CA PHE A 132 -26.81 7.62 26.56
C PHE A 132 -27.90 8.61 26.14
N LEU A 133 -28.94 8.78 26.96
CA LEU A 133 -30.00 9.77 26.74
C LEU A 133 -29.49 11.22 26.72
N GLU A 134 -28.43 11.50 27.47
CA GLU A 134 -27.79 12.83 27.50
C GLU A 134 -26.85 13.05 26.29
N GLU A 135 -26.15 12.00 25.85
CA GLU A 135 -25.14 12.10 24.79
C GLU A 135 -25.70 11.93 23.37
N PHE A 136 -26.73 11.11 23.18
CA PHE A 136 -27.30 10.81 21.86
C PHE A 136 -27.92 12.04 21.17
N PRO A 137 -28.66 12.92 21.86
CA PRO A 137 -29.13 14.16 21.26
C PRO A 137 -28.02 15.06 20.69
N ASN A 138 -26.84 15.10 21.33
CA ASN A 138 -25.70 15.86 20.80
C ASN A 138 -25.22 15.34 19.45
N LEU A 139 -25.28 14.02 19.24
CA LEU A 139 -25.01 13.44 17.91
C LEU A 139 -26.09 13.84 16.90
N LEU A 140 -27.37 13.83 17.31
CA LEU A 140 -28.47 14.22 16.43
C LEU A 140 -28.35 15.70 16.02
N ASP A 141 -28.04 16.60 16.97
CA ASP A 141 -27.75 18.00 16.69
C ASP A 141 -26.59 18.19 15.72
N PHE A 142 -25.49 17.47 15.99
CA PHE A 142 -24.33 17.50 15.09
C PHE A 142 -24.69 16.99 13.70
N SER A 143 -25.41 15.87 13.60
CA SER A 143 -25.85 15.31 12.33
C SER A 143 -26.78 16.23 11.55
N ASN A 144 -27.54 17.08 12.27
CA ASN A 144 -28.44 18.07 11.69
C ASN A 144 -27.71 19.35 11.23
N SER A 145 -26.57 19.65 11.85
CA SER A 145 -25.75 20.83 11.52
C SER A 145 -24.92 20.68 10.25
N ILE A 146 -24.69 19.47 9.78
CA ILE A 146 -23.85 19.19 8.60
C ILE A 146 -24.69 19.12 7.32
N THR A 147 -24.08 19.53 6.22
CA THR A 147 -24.73 19.47 4.90
C THR A 147 -24.71 18.10 4.29
N GLY A 148 -25.78 17.73 3.60
CA GLY A 148 -25.92 16.46 2.87
C GLY A 148 -26.93 15.52 3.50
N LYS A 149 -27.15 14.38 2.83
CA LYS A 149 -28.04 13.33 3.32
C LYS A 149 -27.41 12.60 4.50
N THR A 150 -28.21 12.19 5.47
CA THR A 150 -27.72 11.59 6.72
C THR A 150 -28.34 10.21 6.94
N ILE A 151 -27.47 9.23 7.24
CA ILE A 151 -27.86 7.89 7.67
C ILE A 151 -27.12 7.58 8.97
N ILE A 152 -27.85 7.30 10.04
CA ILE A 152 -27.32 6.84 11.31
C ILE A 152 -27.60 5.33 11.41
N LEU A 153 -26.56 4.54 11.58
CA LEU A 153 -26.67 3.08 11.55
C LEU A 153 -25.77 2.45 12.63
N GLY A 154 -26.17 1.30 13.13
CA GLY A 154 -25.34 0.62 14.13
C GLY A 154 -26.11 -0.30 15.04
N ASP A 155 -25.40 -0.88 15.99
CA ASP A 155 -25.96 -1.69 17.07
C ASP A 155 -26.20 -0.80 18.30
N PHE A 156 -27.46 -0.56 18.58
CA PHE A 156 -27.90 0.26 19.71
C PHE A 156 -28.06 -0.54 21.00
N ASN A 157 -28.11 -1.87 20.92
CA ASN A 157 -28.44 -2.75 22.07
C ASN A 157 -29.71 -2.31 22.80
N LEU A 158 -30.71 -1.83 22.04
CA LEU A 158 -32.04 -1.44 22.50
C LEU A 158 -33.08 -2.17 21.65
N HIS A 159 -34.11 -2.68 22.29
CA HIS A 159 -35.13 -3.51 21.67
C HIS A 159 -36.17 -2.64 20.96
N PHE A 160 -35.92 -2.26 19.68
CA PHE A 160 -36.88 -1.46 18.90
C PHE A 160 -38.25 -2.11 18.78
N ASP A 161 -38.27 -3.43 18.79
CA ASP A 161 -39.49 -4.26 18.81
C ASP A 161 -40.32 -4.14 20.10
N GLN A 162 -39.83 -3.41 21.12
CA GLN A 162 -40.51 -3.11 22.38
C GLN A 162 -40.67 -1.60 22.60
N PRO A 163 -41.47 -0.91 21.76
CA PRO A 163 -41.56 0.56 21.77
C PRO A 163 -42.16 1.13 23.06
N ASN A 164 -42.92 0.31 23.81
CA ASN A 164 -43.52 0.70 25.08
C ASN A 164 -42.56 0.60 26.27
N SER A 165 -41.34 0.10 26.05
CA SER A 165 -40.29 0.14 27.08
C SER A 165 -39.92 1.59 27.39
N PRO A 166 -39.82 2.01 28.66
CA PRO A 166 -39.53 3.42 29.01
C PRO A 166 -38.23 3.94 28.39
N ASP A 167 -37.25 3.07 28.23
CA ASP A 167 -35.97 3.42 27.66
C ASP A 167 -36.07 3.63 26.13
N VAL A 168 -36.75 2.73 25.44
CA VAL A 168 -36.93 2.81 23.99
C VAL A 168 -37.84 3.99 23.61
N SER A 169 -38.94 4.20 24.35
CA SER A 169 -39.85 5.32 24.13
C SER A 169 -39.12 6.67 24.12
N LYS A 170 -38.26 6.92 25.14
CA LYS A 170 -37.49 8.19 25.21
C LYS A 170 -36.55 8.42 24.00
N ILE A 171 -35.94 7.33 23.51
CA ILE A 171 -35.10 7.44 22.32
C ILE A 171 -35.94 7.66 21.06
N LEU A 172 -37.10 7.01 20.96
CA LEU A 172 -38.04 7.21 19.86
C LEU A 172 -38.57 8.66 19.83
N ASP A 173 -38.85 9.26 20.99
CA ASP A 173 -39.21 10.65 21.10
C ASP A 173 -38.10 11.58 20.56
N SER A 174 -36.84 11.29 20.91
CA SER A 174 -35.68 12.00 20.37
C SER A 174 -35.55 11.83 18.85
N ILE A 175 -35.68 10.62 18.34
CA ILE A 175 -35.61 10.31 16.89
C ILE A 175 -36.70 11.07 16.15
N GLN A 176 -37.93 11.12 16.70
CA GLN A 176 -39.06 11.83 16.10
C GLN A 176 -38.86 13.35 16.13
N MET A 177 -38.28 13.88 17.21
CA MET A 177 -37.97 15.34 17.33
C MET A 177 -37.02 15.81 16.23
N PHE A 178 -36.09 14.94 15.77
CA PHE A 178 -35.14 15.25 14.69
C PHE A 178 -35.63 14.81 13.31
N ASP A 179 -36.90 14.47 13.17
CA ASP A 179 -37.54 14.00 11.93
C ASP A 179 -36.85 12.79 11.27
N LEU A 180 -36.36 11.90 12.12
CA LEU A 180 -35.73 10.65 11.69
C LEU A 180 -36.74 9.49 11.73
N MET A 181 -36.53 8.49 10.88
CA MET A 181 -37.30 7.25 10.89
C MET A 181 -36.36 6.04 10.83
N GLN A 182 -36.77 4.99 11.53
CA GLN A 182 -36.08 3.70 11.53
C GLN A 182 -36.76 2.76 10.51
N THR A 183 -35.96 2.02 9.70
CA THR A 183 -36.45 1.25 8.55
C THR A 183 -36.27 -0.26 8.66
N VAL A 184 -35.63 -0.75 9.72
CA VAL A 184 -35.47 -2.19 9.93
C VAL A 184 -36.70 -2.77 10.61
N ASP A 185 -37.43 -3.59 9.89
CA ASP A 185 -38.72 -4.18 10.32
C ASP A 185 -38.64 -5.64 10.78
N LYS A 186 -37.47 -6.28 10.60
CA LYS A 186 -37.25 -7.71 10.93
C LYS A 186 -36.22 -7.87 12.03
N PRO A 187 -36.32 -8.92 12.85
CA PRO A 187 -35.33 -9.22 13.86
C PRO A 187 -33.90 -9.22 13.32
N THR A 188 -33.01 -8.53 14.01
CA THR A 188 -31.58 -8.47 13.69
C THR A 188 -30.73 -9.35 14.60
N HIS A 189 -31.31 -9.88 15.66
CA HIS A 189 -30.67 -10.76 16.63
C HIS A 189 -31.38 -12.13 16.71
N ARG A 190 -30.61 -13.19 16.96
CA ARG A 190 -31.14 -14.58 17.05
C ARG A 190 -32.23 -14.79 18.09
N CYS A 191 -32.33 -13.93 19.11
CA CYS A 191 -33.39 -13.98 20.13
C CYS A 191 -34.69 -13.31 19.66
N GLY A 192 -34.79 -12.89 18.39
CA GLY A 192 -36.01 -12.31 17.84
C GLY A 192 -36.13 -10.81 18.03
N HIS A 193 -35.10 -10.11 18.50
CA HIS A 193 -35.10 -8.67 18.75
C HIS A 193 -34.49 -7.86 17.60
N ILE A 194 -34.91 -6.60 17.49
CA ILE A 194 -34.32 -5.59 16.59
C ILE A 194 -33.37 -4.73 17.42
N LEU A 195 -32.07 -5.01 17.36
CA LEU A 195 -31.01 -4.31 18.10
C LEU A 195 -30.17 -3.38 17.20
N ASP A 196 -30.06 -3.75 15.92
CA ASP A 196 -29.32 -3.00 14.90
C ASP A 196 -30.31 -2.14 14.15
N TRP A 197 -30.06 -0.83 14.13
CA TRP A 197 -31.00 0.16 13.56
C TRP A 197 -30.39 0.87 12.37
N ILE A 198 -31.26 1.37 11.48
CA ILE A 198 -30.93 2.29 10.41
C ILE A 198 -31.91 3.43 10.44
N LEU A 199 -31.39 4.62 10.77
CA LEU A 199 -32.16 5.86 10.85
C LEU A 199 -31.79 6.77 9.68
N HIS A 200 -32.77 7.35 9.04
CA HIS A 200 -32.60 8.39 8.03
C HIS A 200 -33.73 9.44 8.17
N ARG A 201 -33.61 10.58 7.51
CA ARG A 201 -34.67 11.59 7.53
C ARG A 201 -35.87 11.10 6.75
N ARG A 202 -37.08 11.49 7.18
CA ARG A 202 -38.35 11.09 6.56
C ARG A 202 -38.49 11.60 5.14
N ASP A 203 -37.96 12.80 4.86
CA ASP A 203 -38.00 13.46 3.55
C ASP A 203 -36.86 13.03 2.61
N ASP A 204 -35.94 12.17 3.08
CA ASP A 204 -34.81 11.69 2.28
C ASP A 204 -35.16 10.40 1.52
N ASP A 205 -35.35 10.48 0.21
CA ASP A 205 -35.56 9.33 -0.69
C ASP A 205 -34.29 8.52 -0.98
N ILE A 206 -33.30 8.59 -0.08
CA ILE A 206 -32.02 7.92 -0.32
C ILE A 206 -32.09 6.40 -0.19
N LEU A 207 -32.98 5.88 0.65
CA LEU A 207 -33.10 4.48 0.98
C LEU A 207 -34.18 3.81 0.11
N ARG A 208 -33.79 2.87 -0.77
CA ARG A 208 -34.71 2.13 -1.63
C ARG A 208 -35.28 0.87 -0.97
N THR A 209 -34.36 0.05 -0.44
CA THR A 209 -34.75 -1.23 0.18
C THR A 209 -33.86 -1.53 1.39
N THR A 210 -34.45 -2.17 2.39
CA THR A 210 -33.74 -2.71 3.55
C THR A 210 -34.11 -4.17 3.72
N HIS A 211 -33.13 -5.05 3.87
CA HIS A 211 -33.39 -6.45 4.16
C HIS A 211 -32.38 -7.03 5.15
N VAL A 212 -32.84 -7.99 5.96
CA VAL A 212 -32.01 -8.69 6.94
C VAL A 212 -31.54 -10.02 6.35
N SER A 213 -30.23 -10.26 6.36
CA SER A 213 -29.58 -11.46 5.85
C SER A 213 -28.98 -12.30 6.96
N HIS A 214 -29.25 -13.61 6.92
CA HIS A 214 -28.76 -14.60 7.89
C HIS A 214 -27.48 -15.34 7.42
N GLN A 215 -26.74 -14.78 6.46
CA GLN A 215 -25.64 -15.50 5.82
C GLN A 215 -24.38 -15.61 6.67
N LEU A 216 -24.12 -14.65 7.56
CA LEU A 216 -22.90 -14.60 8.38
C LEU A 216 -23.13 -15.25 9.76
N THR A 217 -22.06 -15.85 10.28
CA THR A 217 -22.10 -16.53 11.59
C THR A 217 -21.89 -15.51 12.71
N SER A 218 -22.97 -15.04 13.30
CA SER A 218 -23.01 -14.24 14.53
C SER A 218 -24.34 -14.53 15.23
N ASP A 219 -24.52 -14.01 16.44
CA ASP A 219 -25.82 -13.88 17.07
C ASP A 219 -26.63 -12.72 16.46
N HIS A 220 -25.96 -11.78 15.76
CA HIS A 220 -26.61 -10.75 14.96
C HIS A 220 -26.69 -11.16 13.48
N PHE A 221 -27.72 -10.66 12.80
CA PHE A 221 -27.92 -10.81 11.37
C PHE A 221 -27.44 -9.55 10.64
N THR A 222 -27.02 -9.71 9.40
CA THR A 222 -26.54 -8.58 8.59
C THR A 222 -27.70 -7.81 7.99
N ILE A 223 -27.72 -6.51 8.12
CA ILE A 223 -28.64 -5.63 7.40
C ILE A 223 -27.96 -5.21 6.09
N VAL A 224 -28.69 -5.29 4.99
CA VAL A 224 -28.24 -4.82 3.67
C VAL A 224 -29.26 -3.83 3.13
N CYS A 225 -28.76 -2.66 2.70
CA CYS A 225 -29.60 -1.61 2.14
C CYS A 225 -29.14 -1.22 0.74
N ASP A 226 -30.09 -1.05 -0.15
CA ASP A 226 -29.87 -0.44 -1.45
C ASP A 226 -30.22 1.05 -1.36
N LEU A 227 -29.25 1.90 -1.73
CA LEU A 227 -29.39 3.35 -1.73
C LEU A 227 -29.55 3.88 -3.16
N ASP A 228 -30.33 4.94 -3.31
CA ASP A 228 -30.45 5.67 -4.58
C ASP A 228 -29.27 6.64 -4.75
N LEU A 229 -28.12 6.06 -5.01
CA LEU A 229 -26.89 6.80 -5.22
C LEU A 229 -26.26 6.38 -6.55
N PHE A 230 -25.89 7.35 -7.35
CA PHE A 230 -25.11 7.12 -8.55
C PHE A 230 -23.62 7.38 -8.27
N VAL A 231 -22.83 6.33 -8.29
CA VAL A 231 -21.38 6.43 -8.23
C VAL A 231 -20.83 6.22 -9.64
N PRO A 232 -20.32 7.26 -10.31
CA PRO A 232 -19.70 7.09 -11.61
C PRO A 232 -18.51 6.14 -11.49
N SER A 233 -18.44 5.16 -12.38
CA SER A 233 -17.28 4.27 -12.48
C SER A 233 -16.02 5.12 -12.69
N PRO A 234 -14.92 4.85 -11.97
CA PRO A 234 -13.68 5.56 -12.22
C PRO A 234 -13.27 5.34 -13.69
N PRO A 235 -12.73 6.35 -14.35
CA PRO A 235 -12.24 6.20 -15.71
C PRO A 235 -11.20 5.05 -15.73
N PRO A 236 -11.18 4.24 -16.80
CA PRO A 236 -10.23 3.15 -16.88
C PRO A 236 -8.81 3.68 -16.80
N THR A 237 -8.06 3.22 -15.81
CA THR A 237 -6.65 3.56 -15.67
C THR A 237 -5.86 2.71 -16.67
N PHE A 238 -5.13 3.36 -17.57
CA PHE A 238 -4.21 2.70 -18.48
C PHE A 238 -2.80 2.78 -17.93
N MET A 239 -2.08 1.70 -18.04
CA MET A 239 -0.66 1.65 -17.70
C MET A 239 0.13 1.22 -18.93
N CYS A 240 1.15 2.01 -19.27
CA CYS A 240 2.10 1.65 -20.32
C CYS A 240 3.00 0.51 -19.82
N LYS A 241 2.94 -0.62 -20.46
CA LYS A 241 3.76 -1.79 -20.13
C LYS A 241 4.37 -2.41 -21.38
N ARG A 242 5.60 -2.92 -21.21
CA ARG A 242 6.25 -3.79 -22.20
C ARG A 242 6.08 -5.25 -21.77
N LYS A 243 5.81 -6.13 -22.71
CA LYS A 243 5.75 -7.57 -22.46
C LYS A 243 7.13 -8.19 -22.68
N LEU A 244 8.03 -8.01 -21.70
CA LEU A 244 9.40 -8.50 -21.80
C LEU A 244 9.50 -10.03 -21.94
N SER A 245 8.56 -10.77 -21.38
CA SER A 245 8.51 -12.26 -21.47
C SER A 245 8.24 -12.79 -22.88
N SER A 246 7.86 -11.95 -23.83
CA SER A 246 7.62 -12.33 -25.22
C SER A 246 8.83 -12.07 -26.13
N ILE A 247 9.93 -11.55 -25.59
CA ILE A 247 11.14 -11.27 -26.36
C ILE A 247 11.83 -12.60 -26.67
N ASP A 248 12.20 -12.78 -27.95
CA ASP A 248 13.12 -13.81 -28.38
C ASP A 248 14.56 -13.28 -28.18
N ASN A 249 15.21 -13.74 -27.12
CA ASN A 249 16.52 -13.25 -26.72
C ASN A 249 17.60 -13.52 -27.77
N CYS A 250 17.48 -14.62 -28.54
CA CYS A 250 18.42 -14.94 -29.62
C CYS A 250 18.32 -13.92 -30.75
N LYS A 251 17.10 -13.57 -31.17
CA LYS A 251 16.87 -12.58 -32.22
C LYS A 251 17.28 -11.18 -31.76
N LEU A 252 16.95 -10.81 -30.50
CA LEU A 252 17.36 -9.52 -29.94
C LEU A 252 18.89 -9.40 -29.95
N MET A 253 19.60 -10.44 -29.50
CA MET A 253 21.07 -10.44 -29.48
C MET A 253 21.68 -10.33 -30.88
N GLN A 254 21.09 -11.02 -31.87
CA GLN A 254 21.52 -10.93 -33.27
C GLN A 254 21.31 -9.50 -33.84
N ASP A 255 20.14 -8.93 -33.61
CA ASP A 255 19.82 -7.56 -34.05
C ASP A 255 20.75 -6.53 -33.40
N ILE A 256 21.01 -6.68 -32.08
CA ILE A 256 21.96 -5.82 -31.35
C ILE A 256 23.34 -5.92 -32.02
N LYS A 257 23.85 -7.12 -32.22
CA LYS A 257 25.15 -7.35 -32.81
C LYS A 257 25.23 -6.75 -34.21
N GLN A 258 24.24 -7.01 -35.06
CA GLN A 258 24.19 -6.47 -36.43
C GLN A 258 24.16 -4.95 -36.44
N CYS A 259 23.34 -4.31 -35.58
CA CYS A 259 23.27 -2.85 -35.54
C CYS A 259 24.56 -2.22 -34.98
N LEU A 260 25.21 -2.83 -34.00
CA LEU A 260 26.42 -2.31 -33.38
C LEU A 260 27.65 -2.51 -34.29
N ASP A 261 27.73 -3.62 -35.06
CA ASP A 261 28.80 -3.89 -36.02
C ASP A 261 28.72 -2.98 -37.24
N SER A 262 27.51 -2.55 -37.64
CA SER A 262 27.29 -1.68 -38.79
C SER A 262 27.36 -0.18 -38.48
N ALA A 263 27.31 0.23 -37.23
CA ALA A 263 27.28 1.62 -36.78
C ALA A 263 28.61 2.05 -36.15
N VAL A 264 29.06 3.27 -36.49
CA VAL A 264 30.20 3.90 -35.82
C VAL A 264 29.67 4.57 -34.55
N ILE A 265 29.84 3.91 -33.41
CA ILE A 265 29.33 4.37 -32.11
C ILE A 265 30.49 4.72 -31.18
N PHE A 266 30.64 5.99 -30.86
CA PHE A 266 31.66 6.50 -29.93
C PHE A 266 31.09 7.11 -28.67
N THR A 267 29.79 7.42 -28.64
CA THR A 267 29.16 8.11 -27.52
C THR A 267 28.13 7.24 -26.78
N ALA A 268 28.00 7.46 -25.48
CA ALA A 268 26.99 6.79 -24.66
C ALA A 268 25.55 7.07 -25.14
N ALA A 269 25.29 8.27 -25.68
CA ALA A 269 23.97 8.63 -26.19
C ALA A 269 23.59 7.85 -27.47
N GLN A 270 24.55 7.61 -28.36
CA GLN A 270 24.33 6.78 -29.54
C GLN A 270 24.01 5.32 -29.13
N LEU A 271 24.81 4.74 -28.23
CA LEU A 271 24.57 3.39 -27.74
C LEU A 271 23.18 3.28 -27.07
N ASP A 272 22.82 4.22 -26.20
CA ASP A 272 21.52 4.25 -25.53
C ASP A 272 20.37 4.31 -26.55
N SER A 273 20.47 5.16 -27.57
CA SER A 273 19.47 5.31 -28.64
C SER A 273 19.26 4.02 -29.43
N VAL A 274 20.35 3.35 -29.82
CA VAL A 274 20.27 2.06 -30.53
C VAL A 274 19.60 1.00 -29.68
N LEU A 275 20.01 0.84 -28.43
CA LEU A 275 19.44 -0.15 -27.53
C LEU A 275 17.95 0.11 -27.25
N ARG A 276 17.52 1.38 -27.09
CA ARG A 276 16.09 1.73 -26.95
C ARG A 276 15.29 1.39 -28.20
N SER A 277 15.79 1.73 -29.37
CA SER A 277 15.09 1.43 -30.63
C SER A 277 14.91 -0.06 -30.86
N LEU A 278 15.89 -0.87 -30.49
CA LEU A 278 15.80 -2.34 -30.57
C LEU A 278 14.83 -2.90 -29.52
N LEU A 279 14.82 -2.35 -28.31
CA LEU A 279 13.82 -2.71 -27.32
C LEU A 279 12.39 -2.35 -27.78
N ASP A 280 12.21 -1.21 -28.43
CA ASP A 280 10.92 -0.80 -29.00
C ASP A 280 10.46 -1.75 -30.11
N LYS A 281 11.39 -2.25 -30.93
CA LYS A 281 11.13 -3.23 -31.99
C LYS A 281 10.67 -4.57 -31.42
N HIS A 282 11.37 -5.10 -30.40
CA HIS A 282 11.13 -6.44 -29.84
C HIS A 282 10.05 -6.47 -28.74
N ALA A 283 9.86 -5.38 -28.02
CA ALA A 283 8.86 -5.24 -26.96
C ALA A 283 8.25 -3.82 -26.96
N PRO A 284 7.37 -3.52 -27.91
CA PRO A 284 6.72 -2.22 -27.99
C PRO A 284 5.93 -1.92 -26.70
N VAL A 285 5.84 -0.63 -26.39
CA VAL A 285 5.02 -0.17 -25.25
C VAL A 285 3.56 -0.32 -25.58
N ASN A 286 2.85 -1.10 -24.82
CA ASN A 286 1.41 -1.31 -24.96
C ASN A 286 0.66 -0.62 -23.82
N ASN A 287 -0.41 0.09 -24.16
CA ASN A 287 -1.36 0.62 -23.19
C ASN A 287 -2.28 -0.50 -22.70
N CYS A 288 -2.01 -1.00 -21.52
CA CYS A 288 -2.83 -2.03 -20.91
C CYS A 288 -3.80 -1.40 -19.90
N LYS A 289 -5.08 -1.74 -20.01
CA LYS A 289 -6.06 -1.38 -18.99
C LYS A 289 -5.68 -2.06 -17.68
N VAL A 290 -5.51 -1.27 -16.62
CA VAL A 290 -5.26 -1.82 -15.28
C VAL A 290 -6.54 -2.50 -14.81
N SER A 291 -6.46 -3.81 -14.60
CA SER A 291 -7.56 -4.54 -13.99
C SER A 291 -7.47 -4.41 -12.47
N ASP A 292 -8.50 -3.88 -11.84
CA ASP A 292 -8.62 -3.82 -10.38
C ASP A 292 -8.78 -5.20 -9.72
N LYS A 293 -9.01 -6.23 -10.54
CA LYS A 293 -9.15 -7.61 -10.05
C LYS A 293 -7.77 -8.25 -9.82
N LYS A 294 -7.12 -7.88 -8.74
CA LYS A 294 -6.00 -8.67 -8.20
C LYS A 294 -6.57 -9.89 -7.47
N CYS A 295 -6.86 -10.97 -8.19
CA CYS A 295 -7.10 -12.26 -7.53
C CYS A 295 -5.86 -12.64 -6.72
N ALA A 296 -6.07 -13.14 -5.50
CA ALA A 296 -4.99 -13.69 -4.69
C ALA A 296 -4.32 -14.83 -5.47
N PRO A 297 -2.97 -14.91 -5.49
CA PRO A 297 -2.27 -15.87 -6.37
C PRO A 297 -2.69 -17.33 -6.20
N TRP A 298 -3.09 -17.73 -4.99
CA TRP A 298 -3.55 -19.10 -4.70
C TRP A 298 -4.96 -19.41 -5.24
N TYR A 299 -5.73 -18.39 -5.63
CA TYR A 299 -7.09 -18.55 -6.14
C TYR A 299 -7.10 -19.21 -7.52
N ASN A 300 -6.09 -18.97 -8.36
CA ASN A 300 -6.03 -19.49 -9.70
C ASN A 300 -5.95 -21.03 -9.73
N ASN A 301 -5.23 -21.62 -8.76
CA ASN A 301 -5.00 -23.07 -8.71
C ASN A 301 -6.21 -23.88 -8.18
N ILE A 302 -7.19 -23.22 -7.56
CA ILE A 302 -8.37 -23.86 -6.95
C ILE A 302 -9.69 -23.38 -7.55
N SER A 303 -9.63 -22.66 -8.68
CA SER A 303 -10.80 -21.97 -9.24
C SER A 303 -11.98 -22.90 -9.50
N GLU A 304 -11.75 -24.11 -10.01
CA GLU A 304 -12.83 -25.07 -10.32
C GLU A 304 -13.38 -25.75 -9.07
N THR A 305 -12.51 -26.22 -8.18
CA THR A 305 -12.93 -26.87 -6.93
C THR A 305 -13.65 -25.90 -6.01
N LEU A 306 -13.16 -24.67 -5.91
CA LEU A 306 -13.78 -23.60 -5.13
C LEU A 306 -15.14 -23.20 -5.74
N ARG A 307 -15.23 -23.12 -7.09
CA ARG A 307 -16.47 -22.81 -7.78
C ARG A 307 -17.53 -23.89 -7.52
N ALA A 308 -17.15 -25.16 -7.60
CA ALA A 308 -18.05 -26.29 -7.31
C ALA A 308 -18.52 -26.26 -5.84
N ALA A 309 -17.62 -26.04 -4.88
CA ALA A 309 -17.96 -25.92 -3.48
C ALA A 309 -18.89 -24.73 -3.19
N LYS A 310 -18.67 -23.58 -3.82
CA LYS A 310 -19.56 -22.40 -3.72
C LYS A 310 -20.95 -22.66 -4.30
N ILE A 311 -21.06 -23.40 -5.42
CA ILE A 311 -22.34 -23.80 -5.98
C ILE A 311 -23.08 -24.72 -5.02
N SER A 312 -22.39 -25.71 -4.43
CA SER A 312 -22.97 -26.63 -3.45
C SER A 312 -23.48 -25.87 -2.21
N ARG A 313 -22.68 -24.94 -1.65
CA ARG A 313 -23.08 -24.08 -0.54
C ARG A 313 -24.34 -23.29 -0.86
N ARG A 314 -24.39 -22.60 -2.01
CA ARG A 314 -25.56 -21.81 -2.43
C ARG A 314 -26.82 -22.67 -2.61
N LYS A 315 -26.65 -23.92 -3.06
CA LYS A 315 -27.77 -24.88 -3.22
C LYS A 315 -28.28 -25.29 -1.83
N ALA A 316 -27.39 -25.63 -0.91
CA ALA A 316 -27.75 -25.97 0.47
C ALA A 316 -28.41 -24.79 1.20
N GLU A 317 -27.88 -23.58 1.01
CA GLU A 317 -28.44 -22.35 1.56
C GLU A 317 -29.88 -22.11 1.12
N ARG A 318 -30.16 -22.20 -0.20
CA ARG A 318 -31.51 -22.01 -0.74
C ARG A 318 -32.48 -23.04 -0.16
N ARG A 319 -32.04 -24.30 -0.05
CA ARG A 319 -32.85 -25.36 0.51
C ARG A 319 -33.17 -25.10 1.98
N TRP A 320 -32.17 -24.78 2.79
CA TRP A 320 -32.39 -24.42 4.20
C TRP A 320 -33.36 -23.23 4.34
N ARG A 321 -33.21 -22.20 3.53
CA ARG A 321 -34.11 -21.03 3.56
C ARG A 321 -35.55 -21.35 3.19
N SER A 322 -35.76 -22.33 2.30
CA SER A 322 -37.10 -22.73 1.87
C SER A 322 -37.79 -23.67 2.87
N THR A 323 -37.02 -24.53 3.56
CA THR A 323 -37.57 -25.56 4.46
C THR A 323 -37.58 -25.17 5.91
N GLY A 324 -36.61 -24.32 6.36
CA GLY A 324 -36.40 -23.99 7.75
C GLY A 324 -35.93 -25.15 8.64
N LEU A 325 -35.69 -26.34 8.05
CA LEU A 325 -35.35 -27.56 8.80
C LEU A 325 -33.92 -27.51 9.34
N THR A 326 -33.74 -28.03 10.56
CA THR A 326 -32.43 -28.14 11.24
C THR A 326 -31.42 -28.96 10.42
N ILE A 327 -31.87 -30.04 9.78
CA ILE A 327 -31.01 -30.90 8.96
C ILE A 327 -30.49 -30.15 7.73
N ASP A 328 -31.30 -29.31 7.11
CA ASP A 328 -30.87 -28.50 5.95
C ASP A 328 -29.90 -27.39 6.38
N LYS A 329 -30.03 -26.90 7.63
CA LYS A 329 -29.08 -25.99 8.24
C LYS A 329 -27.72 -26.66 8.47
N GLU A 330 -27.70 -27.88 9.00
CA GLU A 330 -26.46 -28.65 9.19
C GLU A 330 -25.73 -28.92 7.87
N ILE A 331 -26.48 -29.24 6.81
CA ILE A 331 -25.94 -29.42 5.46
C ILE A 331 -25.34 -28.10 4.96
N TYR A 332 -26.03 -26.98 5.17
CA TYR A 332 -25.49 -25.65 4.81
C TYR A 332 -24.22 -25.33 5.58
N ASP A 333 -24.21 -25.53 6.90
CA ASP A 333 -23.05 -25.26 7.76
C ASP A 333 -21.84 -26.14 7.36
N SER A 334 -22.08 -27.41 7.01
CA SER A 334 -21.05 -28.34 6.51
C SER A 334 -20.47 -27.85 5.15
N THR A 335 -21.32 -27.50 4.20
CA THR A 335 -20.87 -26.99 2.89
C THR A 335 -20.15 -25.64 3.00
N LYS A 336 -20.56 -24.79 3.92
CA LYS A 336 -19.92 -23.53 4.25
C LYS A 336 -18.50 -23.77 4.79
N LYS A 337 -18.35 -24.68 5.76
CA LYS A 337 -17.05 -25.08 6.31
C LYS A 337 -16.11 -25.64 5.24
N ALA A 338 -16.65 -26.43 4.29
CA ALA A 338 -15.87 -26.97 3.19
C ALA A 338 -15.25 -25.87 2.31
N VAL A 339 -16.01 -24.82 1.96
CA VAL A 339 -15.50 -23.67 1.20
C VAL A 339 -14.34 -22.97 1.94
N THR A 340 -14.52 -22.70 3.23
CA THR A 340 -13.49 -22.05 4.06
C THR A 340 -12.21 -22.89 4.14
N THR A 341 -12.35 -24.21 4.32
CA THR A 341 -11.23 -25.15 4.37
C THR A 341 -10.44 -25.18 3.05
N ILE A 342 -11.13 -25.20 1.92
CA ILE A 342 -10.48 -25.17 0.58
C ILE A 342 -9.62 -23.91 0.43
N VAL A 343 -10.16 -22.74 0.76
CA VAL A 343 -9.43 -21.46 0.66
C VAL A 343 -8.25 -21.43 1.62
N HIS A 344 -8.44 -21.86 2.85
CA HIS A 344 -7.37 -21.90 3.87
C HIS A 344 -6.22 -22.82 3.44
N ASN A 345 -6.53 -24.05 3.03
CA ASN A 345 -5.53 -25.03 2.60
C ASN A 345 -4.74 -24.54 1.37
N ALA A 346 -5.41 -23.92 0.42
CA ALA A 346 -4.76 -23.35 -0.76
C ALA A 346 -3.80 -22.20 -0.40
N LYS A 347 -4.21 -21.32 0.53
CA LYS A 347 -3.35 -20.25 1.05
C LYS A 347 -2.12 -20.84 1.75
N CYS A 348 -2.31 -21.82 2.63
CA CYS A 348 -1.22 -22.49 3.34
C CYS A 348 -0.25 -23.18 2.36
N ALA A 349 -0.77 -23.98 1.43
CA ALA A 349 0.05 -24.68 0.44
C ALA A 349 0.89 -23.72 -0.42
N TYR A 350 0.28 -22.62 -0.89
CA TYR A 350 0.97 -21.60 -1.68
C TYR A 350 2.15 -20.98 -0.91
N TYR A 351 1.91 -20.53 0.33
CA TYR A 351 2.97 -19.87 1.10
C TYR A 351 4.03 -20.87 1.60
N SER A 352 3.64 -22.10 1.95
CA SER A 352 4.61 -23.15 2.30
C SER A 352 5.55 -23.48 1.14
N ALA A 353 5.01 -23.59 -0.08
CA ALA A 353 5.81 -23.77 -1.28
C ALA A 353 6.76 -22.58 -1.51
N LYS A 354 6.26 -21.33 -1.38
CA LYS A 354 7.09 -20.13 -1.53
C LYS A 354 8.20 -20.01 -0.49
N ILE A 355 7.95 -20.42 0.74
CA ILE A 355 8.96 -20.48 1.80
C ILE A 355 10.01 -21.54 1.48
N ALA A 356 9.60 -22.74 1.05
CA ALA A 356 10.50 -23.83 0.68
C ALA A 356 11.38 -23.48 -0.55
N GLU A 357 10.84 -22.73 -1.52
CA GLU A 357 11.57 -22.25 -2.69
C GLU A 357 12.54 -21.09 -2.37
N SER A 358 12.47 -20.49 -1.20
CA SER A 358 13.29 -19.32 -0.86
C SER A 358 14.75 -19.71 -0.67
N SER A 359 15.64 -19.15 -1.49
CA SER A 359 17.08 -19.45 -1.47
C SER A 359 17.89 -18.54 -0.54
N ASN A 360 17.30 -17.46 -0.03
CA ASN A 360 18.00 -16.51 0.83
C ASN A 360 17.05 -15.79 1.81
N THR A 361 17.63 -15.28 2.90
CA THR A 361 16.94 -14.58 3.98
C THR A 361 16.10 -13.39 3.50
N LYS A 362 16.55 -12.68 2.45
CA LYS A 362 15.84 -11.53 1.90
C LYS A 362 14.54 -11.93 1.21
N GLN A 363 14.52 -13.05 0.50
CA GLN A 363 13.30 -13.60 -0.10
C GLN A 363 12.32 -14.03 1.00
N LEU A 364 12.83 -14.69 2.05
CA LEU A 364 12.01 -15.10 3.19
C LEU A 364 11.35 -13.90 3.87
N PHE A 365 12.11 -12.83 4.16
CA PHE A 365 11.53 -11.59 4.71
C PHE A 365 10.49 -10.96 3.77
N SER A 366 10.73 -10.95 2.45
CA SER A 366 9.75 -10.44 1.49
C SER A 366 8.44 -11.25 1.47
N ILE A 367 8.51 -12.58 1.68
CA ILE A 367 7.33 -13.43 1.80
C ILE A 367 6.61 -13.14 3.11
N THR A 368 7.35 -13.02 4.21
CA THR A 368 6.82 -12.69 5.52
C THR A 368 6.14 -11.31 5.52
N ASP A 369 6.76 -10.29 4.93
CA ASP A 369 6.18 -8.96 4.80
C ASP A 369 4.87 -8.98 4.00
N LYS A 370 4.80 -9.80 2.93
CA LYS A 370 3.55 -10.00 2.17
C LYS A 370 2.47 -10.70 2.98
N LEU A 371 2.85 -11.71 3.78
CA LEU A 371 1.94 -12.41 4.69
C LEU A 371 1.40 -11.48 5.78
N MET A 372 2.28 -10.64 6.33
CA MET A 372 1.95 -9.68 7.38
C MET A 372 1.34 -8.38 6.82
N ALA A 373 1.14 -8.32 5.49
CA ALA A 373 0.72 -7.11 4.77
C ALA A 373 1.56 -5.86 5.08
N ARG A 374 2.76 -6.04 5.57
CA ARG A 374 3.73 -4.96 5.73
C ARG A 374 4.12 -4.47 4.35
N HIS A 375 3.25 -3.67 3.74
CA HIS A 375 3.61 -2.95 2.55
C HIS A 375 4.63 -1.89 2.97
N SER A 376 5.89 -2.13 2.65
CA SER A 376 6.98 -1.16 2.78
C SER A 376 6.82 -0.05 1.73
N ARG A 377 5.65 0.59 1.70
CA ARG A 377 5.56 1.92 1.10
C ARG A 377 6.15 2.84 2.15
N THR A 378 7.36 3.36 1.90
CA THR A 378 7.83 4.51 2.62
C THR A 378 6.71 5.55 2.60
N PRO A 379 6.15 5.92 3.76
CA PRO A 379 5.06 6.88 3.77
C PRO A 379 5.57 8.16 3.11
N LEU A 380 4.88 8.61 2.08
CA LEU A 380 5.08 9.93 1.48
C LEU A 380 4.10 10.90 2.12
N PRO A 381 4.37 12.21 2.12
CA PRO A 381 3.42 13.21 2.56
C PRO A 381 2.07 13.04 1.87
N THR A 382 0.99 13.16 2.62
CA THR A 382 -0.37 13.01 2.10
C THR A 382 -0.96 14.32 1.61
N LYS A 383 -0.44 15.44 2.11
CA LYS A 383 -0.82 16.79 1.69
C LYS A 383 -0.14 17.14 0.36
N HIS A 384 -0.87 17.87 -0.49
CA HIS A 384 -0.35 18.40 -1.78
C HIS A 384 0.21 17.34 -2.75
N LEU A 385 -0.43 16.19 -2.87
CA LEU A 385 0.05 15.05 -3.68
C LEU A 385 0.48 15.41 -5.11
N LYS A 386 -0.19 16.38 -5.77
CA LYS A 386 0.13 16.80 -7.14
C LYS A 386 1.40 17.64 -7.22
N GLU A 387 1.75 18.37 -6.16
CA GLU A 387 2.87 19.30 -6.10
C GLU A 387 4.11 18.68 -5.42
N LEU A 388 3.98 17.47 -4.86
CA LEU A 388 5.05 16.78 -4.13
C LEU A 388 6.39 16.71 -4.87
N PRO A 389 6.46 16.39 -6.18
CA PRO A 389 7.74 16.33 -6.88
C PRO A 389 8.45 17.67 -6.86
N GLU A 390 7.72 18.76 -7.04
CA GLU A 390 8.25 20.11 -7.08
C GLU A 390 8.66 20.60 -5.67
N LEU A 391 7.85 20.30 -4.67
CA LEU A 391 8.17 20.59 -3.26
C LEU A 391 9.47 19.89 -2.82
N PHE A 392 9.65 18.61 -3.12
CA PHE A 392 10.88 17.89 -2.84
C PHE A 392 12.09 18.43 -3.63
N SER A 393 11.90 18.74 -4.92
CA SER A 393 12.94 19.32 -5.76
C SER A 393 13.45 20.65 -5.17
N ASN A 394 12.53 21.56 -4.89
CA ASN A 394 12.84 22.87 -4.30
C ASN A 394 13.49 22.72 -2.92
N PHE A 395 12.97 21.84 -2.07
CA PHE A 395 13.54 21.59 -0.75
C PHE A 395 15.00 21.09 -0.82
N PHE A 396 15.29 20.09 -1.68
CA PHE A 396 16.65 19.55 -1.78
C PHE A 396 17.62 20.53 -2.44
N CYS A 397 17.20 21.28 -3.47
CA CYS A 397 18.02 22.30 -4.11
C CYS A 397 18.35 23.44 -3.13
N ASN A 398 17.35 23.98 -2.41
CA ASN A 398 17.54 25.04 -1.44
C ASN A 398 18.46 24.61 -0.29
N LYS A 399 18.35 23.34 0.16
CA LYS A 399 19.22 22.80 1.20
C LYS A 399 20.68 22.79 0.76
N VAL A 400 20.97 22.39 -0.48
CA VAL A 400 22.32 22.40 -1.03
C VAL A 400 22.84 23.83 -1.16
N GLN A 401 22.01 24.75 -1.64
CA GLN A 401 22.39 26.15 -1.77
C GLN A 401 22.71 26.78 -0.40
N THR A 402 21.88 26.53 0.60
CA THR A 402 22.14 27.02 1.98
C THR A 402 23.47 26.51 2.54
N ILE A 403 23.84 25.24 2.24
CA ILE A 403 25.13 24.69 2.67
C ILE A 403 26.28 25.40 1.95
N ARG A 404 26.17 25.64 0.64
CA ARG A 404 27.18 26.37 -0.15
C ARG A 404 27.36 27.78 0.37
N ASP A 405 26.29 28.54 0.55
CA ASP A 405 26.32 29.89 1.10
C ASP A 405 26.98 29.96 2.47
N HIS A 406 26.79 28.93 3.30
CA HIS A 406 27.45 28.81 4.61
C HIS A 406 28.94 28.53 4.50
N LEU A 407 29.36 27.70 3.54
CA LEU A 407 30.78 27.41 3.29
C LEU A 407 31.49 28.64 2.70
N ASP A 408 30.87 29.32 1.74
CA ASP A 408 31.42 30.52 1.11
C ASP A 408 31.63 31.64 2.15
N LYS A 409 30.67 31.83 3.05
CA LYS A 409 30.82 32.76 4.18
C LYS A 409 31.96 32.41 5.14
N ARG A 410 32.23 31.10 5.35
CA ARG A 410 33.35 30.65 6.20
C ARG A 410 34.68 30.82 5.50
N LEU A 411 34.76 30.54 4.20
CA LEU A 411 35.97 30.71 3.41
C LEU A 411 36.36 32.19 3.34
N SER A 412 35.41 33.11 3.19
CA SER A 412 35.70 34.57 3.18
C SER A 412 36.21 35.12 4.51
N VAL A 413 36.03 34.41 5.63
CA VAL A 413 36.53 34.79 6.96
C VAL A 413 37.87 34.09 7.29
N ALA A 414 38.19 32.96 6.61
CA ALA A 414 39.34 32.11 6.95
C ALA A 414 40.63 32.44 6.15
N ASP A 415 40.59 33.43 5.24
CA ASP A 415 41.71 33.70 4.31
C ASP A 415 42.92 34.41 4.96
N GLN A 416 43.00 34.56 6.27
CA GLN A 416 44.15 35.22 6.92
C GLN A 416 44.99 34.34 7.83
N ASP A 417 44.54 33.15 8.25
CA ASP A 417 45.38 32.29 9.13
C ASP A 417 45.04 30.80 8.90
N SER A 418 45.50 30.21 7.78
CA SER A 418 45.47 28.77 7.63
C SER A 418 46.83 28.16 8.00
N PRO A 419 46.96 27.50 9.18
CA PRO A 419 48.20 26.79 9.57
C PRO A 419 48.39 25.46 8.83
N TYR A 420 47.58 25.15 7.82
CA TYR A 420 47.61 23.87 7.08
C TYR A 420 48.30 23.92 5.71
N ALA A 421 49.14 24.94 5.46
CA ALA A 421 50.13 24.87 4.39
C ALA A 421 51.30 23.96 4.86
N HIS A 422 51.01 22.70 5.19
CA HIS A 422 52.04 21.68 5.13
C HIS A 422 52.25 21.34 3.64
N ASP A 423 53.31 21.90 3.06
CA ASP A 423 53.99 21.41 1.87
C ASP A 423 54.42 19.95 2.12
N ASN A 424 53.47 19.05 2.18
CA ASN A 424 53.74 17.64 1.99
C ASN A 424 54.07 17.47 0.50
N GLN A 425 55.34 17.67 0.14
CA GLN A 425 55.83 17.34 -1.19
C GLN A 425 55.46 15.86 -1.46
N PHE A 426 54.42 15.69 -2.27
CA PHE A 426 54.00 14.39 -2.74
C PHE A 426 55.16 13.75 -3.53
N SER A 427 55.86 12.78 -2.94
CA SER A 427 57.00 12.09 -3.52
C SER A 427 56.60 10.91 -4.43
N GLY A 428 55.31 10.65 -4.59
CA GLY A 428 54.79 9.56 -5.44
C GLY A 428 54.61 9.95 -6.90
N CYS A 429 54.30 8.98 -7.76
CA CYS A 429 53.96 9.24 -9.15
C CYS A 429 52.62 9.98 -9.25
N PRO A 430 52.53 11.13 -9.97
CA PRO A 430 51.27 11.82 -10.14
C PRO A 430 50.29 11.01 -11.00
N PHE A 431 48.99 11.13 -10.71
CA PHE A 431 47.92 10.54 -11.54
C PHE A 431 47.53 11.51 -12.66
N ASN A 432 48.16 11.38 -13.81
CA ASN A 432 48.03 12.34 -14.93
C ASN A 432 46.92 11.98 -15.94
N SER A 433 46.59 10.70 -16.06
CA SER A 433 45.59 10.23 -17.03
C SER A 433 45.03 8.86 -16.66
N PHE A 434 43.80 8.61 -17.13
CA PHE A 434 43.21 7.28 -17.07
C PHE A 434 43.78 6.39 -18.18
N THR A 435 43.92 5.09 -17.86
CA THR A 435 44.36 4.10 -18.87
C THR A 435 43.15 3.41 -19.49
N PRO A 436 43.18 3.12 -20.81
CA PRO A 436 42.12 2.37 -21.47
C PRO A 436 41.93 0.99 -20.82
N ILE A 437 40.68 0.52 -20.75
CA ILE A 437 40.33 -0.77 -20.19
C ILE A 437 40.10 -1.80 -21.30
N SER A 438 40.53 -3.04 -21.10
CA SER A 438 40.23 -4.17 -22.01
C SER A 438 38.81 -4.70 -21.81
N GLU A 439 38.23 -5.31 -22.85
CA GLU A 439 36.90 -5.95 -22.78
C GLU A 439 36.80 -6.98 -21.63
N ASN A 440 37.83 -7.80 -21.44
CA ASN A 440 37.87 -8.79 -20.37
C ASN A 440 37.84 -8.16 -18.97
N SER A 441 38.52 -7.04 -18.80
CA SER A 441 38.53 -6.31 -17.52
C SER A 441 37.19 -5.60 -17.28
N LEU A 442 36.61 -5.00 -18.32
CA LEU A 442 35.29 -4.39 -18.26
C LEU A 442 34.20 -5.41 -17.94
N ARG A 443 34.25 -6.60 -18.56
CA ARG A 443 33.34 -7.72 -18.27
C ARG A 443 33.39 -8.09 -16.80
N LYS A 444 34.56 -8.22 -16.20
CA LYS A 444 34.72 -8.53 -14.77
C LYS A 444 34.05 -7.48 -13.88
N ILE A 445 34.24 -6.20 -14.20
CA ILE A 445 33.61 -5.11 -13.46
C ILE A 445 32.09 -5.15 -13.60
N ILE A 446 31.56 -5.38 -14.81
CA ILE A 446 30.11 -5.49 -15.05
C ILE A 446 29.50 -6.64 -14.22
N LEU A 447 30.11 -7.81 -14.23
CA LEU A 447 29.61 -8.98 -13.49
C LEU A 447 29.62 -8.77 -11.96
N GLN A 448 30.48 -7.90 -11.46
CA GLN A 448 30.49 -7.50 -10.04
C GLN A 448 29.44 -6.43 -9.68
N CYS A 449 28.76 -5.85 -10.68
CA CYS A 449 27.72 -4.86 -10.43
C CYS A 449 26.41 -5.54 -10.04
N ALA A 450 25.71 -4.99 -9.04
CA ALA A 450 24.38 -5.49 -8.67
C ALA A 450 23.39 -5.27 -9.83
N PRO A 451 22.65 -6.30 -10.29
CA PRO A 451 21.73 -6.23 -11.42
C PRO A 451 20.43 -5.48 -11.02
N LYS A 452 20.52 -4.17 -10.81
CA LYS A 452 19.36 -3.32 -10.49
C LYS A 452 19.01 -2.46 -11.69
N THR A 453 17.83 -2.65 -12.24
CA THR A 453 17.27 -1.83 -13.33
C THR A 453 16.84 -0.46 -12.81
N CYS A 454 17.18 0.58 -13.56
CA CYS A 454 16.71 1.94 -13.41
C CYS A 454 15.76 2.28 -14.57
N GLU A 455 14.83 3.19 -14.35
CA GLU A 455 13.92 3.68 -15.41
C GLU A 455 14.67 4.44 -16.53
N LEU A 456 15.91 4.89 -16.25
CA LEU A 456 16.79 5.53 -17.23
C LEU A 456 17.56 4.53 -18.11
N ASP A 457 17.58 3.23 -17.76
CA ASP A 457 18.27 2.23 -18.54
C ASP A 457 17.62 2.07 -19.94
N ALA A 458 18.44 2.00 -20.98
CA ALA A 458 17.98 1.78 -22.35
C ALA A 458 17.23 0.44 -22.49
N ILE A 459 17.77 -0.59 -21.86
CA ILE A 459 17.18 -1.93 -21.74
C ILE A 459 17.23 -2.41 -20.29
N PRO A 460 16.27 -3.22 -19.85
CA PRO A 460 16.31 -3.82 -18.50
C PRO A 460 17.64 -4.53 -18.23
N THR A 461 18.16 -4.39 -17.02
CA THR A 461 19.48 -4.97 -16.66
C THR A 461 19.55 -6.48 -16.88
N SER A 462 18.43 -7.21 -16.72
CA SER A 462 18.37 -8.64 -17.03
C SER A 462 18.69 -8.91 -18.51
N LEU A 463 18.04 -8.19 -19.43
CA LEU A 463 18.31 -8.31 -20.87
C LEU A 463 19.71 -7.83 -21.23
N PHE A 464 20.21 -6.79 -20.53
CA PHE A 464 21.58 -6.32 -20.72
C PHE A 464 22.60 -7.44 -20.45
N PHE A 465 22.44 -8.20 -19.37
CA PHE A 465 23.33 -9.33 -19.05
C PHE A 465 23.20 -10.49 -20.07
N GLU A 466 22.00 -10.77 -20.56
CA GLU A 466 21.77 -11.79 -21.58
C GLU A 466 22.41 -11.42 -22.94
N CYS A 467 22.42 -10.10 -23.27
CA CYS A 467 23.02 -9.59 -24.50
C CYS A 467 24.44 -9.03 -24.30
N LEU A 468 25.08 -9.31 -23.16
CA LEU A 468 26.36 -8.70 -22.80
C LEU A 468 27.44 -8.94 -23.87
N ASP A 469 27.52 -10.13 -24.45
CA ASP A 469 28.53 -10.47 -25.46
C ASP A 469 28.41 -9.60 -26.73
N ALA A 470 27.20 -9.23 -27.11
CA ALA A 470 26.97 -8.35 -28.25
C ALA A 470 27.24 -6.86 -27.94
N ILE A 471 27.02 -6.43 -26.70
CA ILE A 471 27.12 -5.02 -26.28
C ILE A 471 28.54 -4.66 -25.86
N LEU A 472 29.29 -5.60 -25.31
CA LEU A 472 30.58 -5.38 -24.64
C LEU A 472 31.64 -4.68 -25.50
N PRO A 473 31.86 -5.06 -26.78
CA PRO A 473 32.87 -4.39 -27.61
C PRO A 473 32.58 -2.89 -27.76
N THR A 474 31.35 -2.55 -28.13
CA THR A 474 30.94 -1.14 -28.33
C THR A 474 30.94 -0.37 -27.00
N LEU A 475 30.48 -1.00 -25.90
CA LEU A 475 30.53 -0.38 -24.57
C LEU A 475 31.98 -0.09 -24.15
N THR A 476 32.93 -0.97 -24.50
CA THR A 476 34.36 -0.75 -24.23
C THR A 476 34.89 0.45 -24.96
N VAL A 477 34.49 0.66 -26.23
CA VAL A 477 34.83 1.85 -26.99
C VAL A 477 34.28 3.12 -26.32
N VAL A 478 33.01 3.13 -25.93
CA VAL A 478 32.36 4.25 -25.25
C VAL A 478 33.04 4.59 -23.92
N VAL A 479 33.35 3.57 -23.12
CA VAL A 479 34.06 3.73 -21.83
C VAL A 479 35.45 4.29 -22.05
N ASN A 480 36.22 3.73 -22.99
CA ASN A 480 37.58 4.20 -23.29
C ASN A 480 37.59 5.61 -23.89
N HIS A 481 36.62 5.98 -24.71
CA HIS A 481 36.47 7.33 -25.19
C HIS A 481 36.29 8.31 -24.00
N SER A 482 35.44 7.99 -23.04
CA SER A 482 35.25 8.79 -21.83
C SER A 482 36.54 8.90 -20.98
N LEU A 483 37.30 7.82 -20.85
CA LEU A 483 38.57 7.82 -20.11
C LEU A 483 39.65 8.69 -20.79
N LEU A 484 39.70 8.65 -22.14
CA LEU A 484 40.68 9.39 -22.94
C LEU A 484 40.37 10.90 -22.97
N THR A 485 39.10 11.27 -23.12
CA THR A 485 38.67 12.66 -23.19
C THR A 485 38.54 13.33 -21.81
N GLY A 486 38.43 12.53 -20.74
CA GLY A 486 38.10 13.03 -19.42
C GLY A 486 36.64 13.50 -19.28
N GLU A 487 35.81 13.27 -20.30
CA GLU A 487 34.39 13.69 -20.27
C GLU A 487 33.48 12.59 -19.76
N PHE A 488 32.72 12.89 -18.72
CA PHE A 488 31.64 12.01 -18.26
C PHE A 488 30.37 12.30 -19.06
N PRO A 489 29.78 11.32 -19.78
CA PRO A 489 28.65 11.54 -20.67
C PRO A 489 27.45 12.17 -19.97
N LEU A 490 26.82 13.19 -20.58
CA LEU A 490 25.67 13.89 -19.99
C LEU A 490 24.50 12.96 -19.67
N ILE A 491 24.22 11.97 -20.51
CA ILE A 491 23.16 10.99 -20.29
C ILE A 491 23.39 10.17 -19.01
N PHE A 492 24.64 9.98 -18.61
CA PHE A 492 25.00 9.26 -17.38
C PHE A 492 24.97 10.14 -16.13
N LYS A 493 24.94 11.48 -16.28
CA LYS A 493 24.77 12.43 -15.18
C LYS A 493 23.32 12.60 -14.72
N THR A 494 22.37 12.15 -15.54
CA THR A 494 20.95 12.20 -15.22
C THR A 494 20.58 11.13 -14.19
N ALA A 495 19.87 11.53 -13.14
CA ALA A 495 19.42 10.63 -12.07
C ALA A 495 17.94 10.81 -11.75
N ILE A 496 17.26 9.73 -11.37
CA ILE A 496 15.94 9.80 -10.79
C ILE A 496 16.10 9.89 -9.27
N VAL A 497 15.72 11.03 -8.71
CA VAL A 497 15.79 11.27 -7.26
C VAL A 497 14.51 10.75 -6.60
N LYS A 498 14.66 9.77 -5.71
CA LYS A 498 13.56 9.24 -4.89
C LYS A 498 13.73 9.70 -3.43
N PRO A 499 12.74 10.39 -2.85
CA PRO A 499 12.80 10.75 -1.44
C PRO A 499 12.62 9.49 -0.58
N LEU A 500 13.51 9.29 0.38
CA LEU A 500 13.48 8.16 1.31
C LEU A 500 13.41 8.68 2.74
N LEU A 501 12.39 8.30 3.50
CA LEU A 501 12.26 8.64 4.90
C LEU A 501 13.45 8.07 5.71
N LYS A 502 14.10 8.91 6.54
CA LYS A 502 15.33 8.53 7.29
C LYS A 502 15.08 7.40 8.28
N LYS A 503 13.93 7.41 8.95
CA LYS A 503 13.45 6.37 9.89
C LYS A 503 11.94 6.29 9.78
N THR A 504 11.38 5.10 9.91
CA THR A 504 9.92 4.84 9.82
C THR A 504 9.11 5.51 10.94
N SER A 505 9.75 5.86 12.06
CA SER A 505 9.13 6.53 13.20
C SER A 505 9.05 8.05 13.07
N LEU A 506 9.65 8.65 12.02
CA LEU A 506 9.62 10.09 11.80
C LEU A 506 8.33 10.53 11.11
N ASP A 507 7.95 11.78 11.35
CA ASP A 507 6.81 12.40 10.69
C ASP A 507 7.04 12.46 9.18
N SER A 508 6.14 11.83 8.42
CA SER A 508 6.16 11.78 6.95
C SER A 508 5.76 13.10 6.30
N GLU A 509 5.12 14.02 7.03
CA GLU A 509 4.70 15.33 6.48
C GLU A 509 5.85 16.35 6.48
N ASP A 510 6.92 16.13 7.27
CA ASP A 510 8.10 17.03 7.29
C ASP A 510 9.16 16.57 6.27
N LEU A 511 9.39 17.40 5.24
CA LEU A 511 10.39 17.13 4.18
C LEU A 511 11.82 16.99 4.70
N LYS A 512 12.15 17.59 5.87
CA LYS A 512 13.48 17.46 6.51
C LYS A 512 13.79 16.02 6.90
N ASN A 513 12.78 15.20 7.08
CA ASN A 513 12.91 13.80 7.46
C ASN A 513 13.28 12.89 6.29
N TYR A 514 13.36 13.42 5.07
CA TYR A 514 13.72 12.65 3.88
C TYR A 514 15.18 12.83 3.47
N ARG A 515 15.71 11.78 2.78
CA ARG A 515 16.99 11.80 2.07
C ARG A 515 16.71 11.76 0.56
N PRO A 516 17.41 12.54 -0.26
CA PRO A 516 17.41 12.32 -1.71
C PRO A 516 18.26 11.06 -2.00
N VAL A 517 17.67 10.09 -2.71
CA VAL A 517 18.40 8.92 -3.21
C VAL A 517 18.41 9.00 -4.73
N SER A 518 19.58 9.24 -5.31
CA SER A 518 19.77 9.34 -6.75
C SER A 518 19.94 7.94 -7.35
N ASN A 519 19.05 7.57 -8.26
CA ASN A 519 19.14 6.34 -9.04
C ASN A 519 19.71 6.67 -10.42
N LEU A 520 20.93 6.24 -10.66
CA LEU A 520 21.64 6.37 -11.95
C LEU A 520 21.39 5.13 -12.83
N SER A 521 21.59 5.29 -14.13
CA SER A 521 21.55 4.17 -15.09
C SER A 521 22.63 3.13 -14.76
N PHE A 522 22.42 1.89 -15.23
CA PHE A 522 23.36 0.80 -15.00
C PHE A 522 24.72 1.09 -15.65
N MET A 523 24.72 1.57 -16.90
CA MET A 523 25.96 1.90 -17.61
C MET A 523 26.73 3.05 -16.96
N SER A 524 26.04 4.03 -16.36
CA SER A 524 26.67 5.07 -15.53
C SER A 524 27.47 4.48 -14.38
N LYS A 525 26.86 3.55 -13.65
CA LYS A 525 27.53 2.86 -12.51
C LYS A 525 28.72 2.01 -12.96
N VAL A 526 28.67 1.43 -14.15
CA VAL A 526 29.80 0.69 -14.71
C VAL A 526 30.97 1.64 -14.98
N LEU A 527 30.73 2.77 -15.66
CA LEU A 527 31.78 3.77 -15.92
C LEU A 527 32.37 4.33 -14.61
N GLU A 528 31.51 4.68 -13.64
CA GLU A 528 31.98 5.13 -12.31
C GLU A 528 32.88 4.10 -11.63
N LYS A 529 32.55 2.80 -11.71
CA LYS A 529 33.41 1.74 -11.15
C LYS A 529 34.73 1.58 -11.85
N VAL A 530 34.77 1.76 -13.18
CA VAL A 530 36.01 1.74 -13.94
C VAL A 530 36.93 2.87 -13.48
N VAL A 531 36.40 4.09 -13.41
CA VAL A 531 37.13 5.28 -12.93
C VAL A 531 37.58 5.05 -11.48
N LEU A 532 36.68 4.62 -10.61
CA LEU A 532 36.97 4.38 -9.19
C LEU A 532 38.07 3.35 -9.00
N SER A 533 38.10 2.28 -9.81
CA SER A 533 39.12 1.23 -9.70
C SER A 533 40.53 1.77 -9.95
N GLN A 534 40.72 2.64 -10.93
CA GLN A 534 42.01 3.26 -11.24
C GLN A 534 42.42 4.28 -10.19
N ILE A 535 41.48 5.12 -9.72
CA ILE A 535 41.73 6.08 -8.64
C ILE A 535 42.12 5.36 -7.34
N LEU A 536 41.39 4.32 -6.95
CA LEU A 536 41.69 3.56 -5.75
C LEU A 536 43.05 2.84 -5.83
N GLN A 537 43.40 2.32 -7.00
CA GLN A 537 44.72 1.73 -7.22
C GLN A 537 45.82 2.77 -6.97
N HIS A 538 45.70 3.97 -7.55
CA HIS A 538 46.67 5.06 -7.34
C HIS A 538 46.76 5.48 -5.86
N ILE A 539 45.61 5.70 -5.21
CA ILE A 539 45.51 6.10 -3.81
C ILE A 539 46.18 5.06 -2.89
N ASN A 540 45.93 3.77 -3.12
CA ASN A 540 46.44 2.68 -2.31
C ASN A 540 47.97 2.48 -2.53
N CYS A 541 48.41 2.52 -3.79
CA CYS A 541 49.85 2.37 -4.10
C CYS A 541 50.70 3.50 -3.47
N ASN A 542 50.14 4.69 -3.43
CA ASN A 542 50.85 5.87 -2.87
C ASN A 542 50.51 6.16 -1.41
N LYS A 543 49.68 5.30 -0.75
CA LYS A 543 49.28 5.45 0.68
C LYS A 543 48.68 6.82 0.98
N LEU A 544 47.83 7.36 0.09
CA LEU A 544 47.30 8.73 0.19
C LEU A 544 46.13 8.86 1.19
N LEU A 545 45.57 7.78 1.68
CA LEU A 545 44.52 7.83 2.71
C LEU A 545 45.13 7.96 4.10
N SER A 546 44.59 8.85 4.90
CA SER A 546 44.93 8.95 6.32
C SER A 546 44.70 7.62 7.03
N ASP A 547 45.60 7.29 7.97
CA ASP A 547 45.48 6.08 8.80
C ASP A 547 44.20 6.08 9.65
N PHE A 548 43.63 7.23 9.93
CA PHE A 548 42.40 7.40 10.70
C PHE A 548 41.11 7.30 9.84
N GLN A 549 41.25 7.31 8.51
CA GLN A 549 40.08 7.17 7.64
C GLN A 549 39.61 5.70 7.57
N SER A 550 38.44 5.43 8.10
CA SER A 550 37.79 4.10 8.04
C SER A 550 36.69 4.04 7.01
N ALA A 551 36.04 5.17 6.67
CA ALA A 551 34.94 5.23 5.71
C ALA A 551 35.43 4.88 4.29
N TYR A 552 34.62 4.07 3.57
CA TYR A 552 34.88 3.65 2.19
C TYR A 552 36.15 2.84 1.97
N ARG A 553 36.67 2.21 3.02
CA ARG A 553 37.82 1.27 2.93
C ARG A 553 37.37 -0.17 3.08
N PRO A 554 37.89 -1.12 2.26
CA PRO A 554 37.67 -2.55 2.46
C PRO A 554 38.10 -3.00 3.86
N HIS A 555 37.34 -3.91 4.46
CA HIS A 555 37.61 -4.47 5.78
C HIS A 555 37.59 -3.47 6.97
N HIS A 556 36.99 -2.29 6.78
CA HIS A 556 36.76 -1.30 7.83
C HIS A 556 35.25 -1.19 8.11
N SER A 557 34.88 -1.08 9.39
CA SER A 557 33.51 -0.86 9.88
C SER A 557 33.48 0.23 10.94
N THR A 558 32.30 0.64 11.38
CA THR A 558 32.14 1.55 12.52
C THR A 558 32.76 0.97 13.79
N GLU A 559 32.67 -0.37 13.97
CA GLU A 559 33.25 -1.06 15.13
C GLU A 559 34.77 -1.01 15.09
N THR A 560 35.38 -1.32 13.93
CA THR A 560 36.86 -1.22 13.80
C THR A 560 37.36 0.21 13.93
N ALA A 561 36.58 1.23 13.53
CA ALA A 561 36.92 2.63 13.73
C ALA A 561 36.86 3.02 15.21
N LEU A 562 35.83 2.57 15.94
CA LEU A 562 35.71 2.81 17.38
C LEU A 562 36.85 2.16 18.15
N LEU A 563 37.19 0.91 17.85
CA LEU A 563 38.34 0.21 18.47
C LEU A 563 39.68 0.93 18.25
N LYS A 564 39.79 1.74 17.20
CA LYS A 564 41.01 2.48 16.90
C LYS A 564 41.10 3.83 17.68
N VAL A 565 39.95 4.34 18.12
CA VAL A 565 39.84 5.60 18.87
C VAL A 565 39.86 5.37 20.38
N THR A 566 39.46 4.18 20.84
CA THR A 566 39.57 3.75 22.24
C THR A 566 40.96 3.23 22.53
#